data_59ff050350e1b6127755fd7a67d7bee7
#
_entry.id   59ff050350e1b6127755fd7a67d7bee7
#
_cell.length_a   1.000
_cell.length_b   1.000
_cell.length_c   1.000
_cell.angle_alpha   90.00
_cell.angle_beta   90.00
_cell.angle_gamma   90.00
#
_symmetry.space_group_name_H-M   'P 1'
#
loop_
_entity.id
_entity.type
_entity.pdbx_description
1 polymer ?
#
loop_
_entity_poly.entity_id
_entity_poly.type
_entity_poly.pdbx_seq_one_letter_code
_entity_poly.pdbx_strand_id
1 'polypeptide(L)'
;YQTLQEDTPINITLKEEHIKKKRRKEFETKSDFTLREIFVSGSIYYNDPCTRYVREVAARLLSPLESKPKISVSVSRFITPNAAIWQDGTLIVNIGLLAQLENEAQLAFVLAHEIGHYQYSHPLKQYIRTQNPSSIQKRALDNLKADLDYTQDREEEADAFALKLLDKAGYDSRE
;
A
#
# COMPACT_ATOMS: atom_id res chain seq x y z
N TYR A 1 5.30 49.29 -11.01
CA TYR A 1 5.58 48.83 -9.64
C TYR A 1 4.63 47.67 -9.35
N GLN A 2 5.08 46.42 -9.60
CA GLN A 2 4.41 45.22 -9.11
C GLN A 2 4.87 45.01 -7.68
N THR A 3 3.96 45.19 -6.73
CA THR A 3 4.15 44.82 -5.33
C THR A 3 4.26 43.28 -5.28
N LEU A 4 5.47 42.80 -4.94
CA LEU A 4 5.69 41.43 -4.50
C LEU A 4 4.86 41.25 -3.22
N GLN A 5 3.73 40.51 -3.31
CA GLN A 5 3.05 40.03 -2.13
C GLN A 5 3.96 39.03 -1.44
N GLU A 6 4.55 39.44 -0.32
CA GLU A 6 5.27 38.51 0.56
C GLU A 6 4.30 37.44 1.04
N ASP A 7 4.59 36.19 0.70
CA ASP A 7 3.81 35.04 1.15
C ASP A 7 3.91 34.94 2.67
N THR A 8 2.84 35.27 3.38
CA THR A 8 2.78 35.09 4.83
C THR A 8 2.83 33.59 5.19
N PRO A 9 3.33 33.20 6.38
CA PRO A 9 3.39 31.81 6.81
C PRO A 9 2.03 31.06 6.68
N ILE A 10 0.92 31.76 6.94
CA ILE A 10 -0.44 31.21 6.80
C ILE A 10 -0.76 30.87 5.32
N ASN A 11 -0.37 31.75 4.38
CA ASN A 11 -0.59 31.51 2.94
C ASN A 11 0.25 30.33 2.43
N ILE A 12 1.45 30.13 2.96
CA ILE A 12 2.30 28.98 2.61
C ILE A 12 1.66 27.69 3.09
N THR A 13 1.18 27.64 4.34
CA THR A 13 0.52 26.45 4.90
C THR A 13 -0.75 26.06 4.13
N LEU A 14 -1.60 27.03 3.78
CA LEU A 14 -2.81 26.80 3.00
C LEU A 14 -2.51 26.31 1.58
N LYS A 15 -1.47 26.83 0.94
CA LYS A 15 -1.01 26.35 -0.38
C LYS A 15 -0.50 24.90 -0.30
N GLU A 16 0.27 24.57 0.75
CA GLU A 16 0.76 23.20 0.96
C GLU A 16 -0.36 22.21 1.20
N GLU A 17 -1.36 22.53 2.00
CA GLU A 17 -2.54 21.68 2.23
C GLU A 17 -3.34 21.49 0.95
N HIS A 18 -3.54 22.56 0.16
CA HIS A 18 -4.23 22.47 -1.13
C HIS A 18 -3.49 21.55 -2.11
N ILE A 19 -2.16 21.67 -2.20
CA ILE A 19 -1.32 20.81 -3.04
C ILE A 19 -1.42 19.35 -2.58
N LYS A 20 -1.35 19.08 -1.28
CA LYS A 20 -1.50 17.74 -0.72
C LYS A 20 -2.87 17.14 -1.06
N LYS A 21 -3.95 17.91 -0.92
CA LYS A 21 -5.31 17.49 -1.24
C LYS A 21 -5.49 17.19 -2.74
N LYS A 22 -4.94 18.05 -3.62
CA LYS A 22 -4.96 17.84 -5.07
C LYS A 22 -4.22 16.55 -5.45
N ARG A 23 -3.00 16.33 -4.94
CA ARG A 23 -2.20 15.14 -5.21
C ARG A 23 -2.86 13.86 -4.71
N ARG A 24 -3.49 13.91 -3.54
CA ARG A 24 -4.28 12.81 -3.03
C ARG A 24 -5.39 12.42 -3.99
N LYS A 25 -6.16 13.37 -4.48
CA LYS A 25 -7.23 13.12 -5.46
C LYS A 25 -6.70 12.57 -6.78
N GLU A 26 -5.57 13.08 -7.27
CA GLU A 26 -4.90 12.54 -8.47
C GLU A 26 -4.44 11.10 -8.26
N PHE A 27 -3.87 10.78 -7.10
CA PHE A 27 -3.48 9.43 -6.74
C PHE A 27 -4.68 8.48 -6.69
N GLU A 28 -5.75 8.86 -6.00
CA GLU A 28 -7.00 8.10 -5.91
C GLU A 28 -7.57 7.82 -7.31
N THR A 29 -7.65 8.83 -8.17
CA THR A 29 -8.15 8.68 -9.54
C THR A 29 -7.31 7.71 -10.37
N LYS A 30 -5.98 7.79 -10.27
CA LYS A 30 -5.07 6.85 -10.97
C LYS A 30 -5.19 5.43 -10.43
N SER A 31 -5.30 5.28 -9.12
CA SER A 31 -5.48 3.99 -8.45
C SER A 31 -6.78 3.32 -8.88
N ASP A 32 -7.88 4.07 -8.87
CA ASP A 32 -9.21 3.60 -9.31
C ASP A 32 -9.19 3.14 -10.77
N PHE A 33 -8.52 3.92 -11.65
CA PHE A 33 -8.37 3.55 -13.05
C PHE A 33 -7.60 2.23 -13.20
N THR A 34 -6.47 2.08 -12.53
CA THR A 34 -5.65 0.86 -12.57
C THR A 34 -6.43 -0.35 -12.06
N LEU A 35 -7.12 -0.22 -10.92
CA LEU A 35 -7.97 -1.28 -10.38
C LEU A 35 -9.06 -1.68 -11.37
N ARG A 36 -9.74 -0.71 -11.95
CA ARG A 36 -10.79 -0.96 -12.94
C ARG A 36 -10.27 -1.76 -14.13
N GLU A 37 -9.10 -1.38 -14.68
CA GLU A 37 -8.46 -2.13 -15.77
C GLU A 37 -8.18 -3.59 -15.36
N ILE A 38 -7.67 -3.82 -14.15
CA ILE A 38 -7.42 -5.18 -13.64
C ILE A 38 -8.73 -5.97 -13.53
N PHE A 39 -9.80 -5.39 -12.98
CA PHE A 39 -11.07 -6.09 -12.79
C PHE A 39 -11.80 -6.38 -14.11
N VAL A 40 -11.71 -5.50 -15.12
CA VAL A 40 -12.35 -5.72 -16.43
C VAL A 40 -11.53 -6.58 -17.38
N SER A 41 -10.22 -6.76 -17.13
CA SER A 41 -9.32 -7.56 -17.98
C SER A 41 -9.60 -9.07 -17.94
N GLY A 42 -10.47 -9.54 -17.03
CA GLY A 42 -10.69 -10.98 -16.78
C GLY A 42 -9.55 -11.64 -16.00
N SER A 43 -8.62 -10.84 -15.48
CA SER A 43 -7.45 -11.35 -14.73
C SER A 43 -7.77 -11.77 -13.30
N ILE A 44 -8.97 -11.47 -12.79
CA ILE A 44 -9.38 -11.82 -11.42
C ILE A 44 -10.13 -13.15 -11.42
N TYR A 45 -9.85 -13.99 -10.42
CA TYR A 45 -10.63 -15.16 -10.12
C TYR A 45 -11.91 -14.76 -9.35
N TYR A 46 -13.06 -15.21 -9.85
CA TYR A 46 -14.35 -14.98 -9.21
C TYR A 46 -14.92 -16.30 -8.67
N ASN A 47 -15.35 -16.27 -7.39
CA ASN A 47 -16.00 -17.41 -6.72
C ASN A 47 -15.21 -18.74 -6.71
N ASP A 48 -13.90 -18.67 -6.78
CA ASP A 48 -13.01 -19.81 -6.74
C ASP A 48 -12.59 -20.17 -5.30
N PRO A 49 -12.17 -21.44 -5.03
CA PRO A 49 -11.75 -21.87 -3.70
C PRO A 49 -10.51 -21.14 -3.20
N CYS A 50 -9.58 -20.80 -4.08
CA CYS A 50 -8.33 -20.14 -3.72
C CYS A 50 -8.58 -18.71 -3.16
N THR A 51 -9.40 -17.92 -3.86
CA THR A 51 -9.81 -16.59 -3.38
C THR A 51 -10.55 -16.69 -2.04
N ARG A 52 -11.39 -17.71 -1.86
CA ARG A 52 -12.10 -17.94 -0.59
C ARG A 52 -11.13 -18.18 0.55
N TYR A 53 -10.18 -19.07 0.35
CA TYR A 53 -9.15 -19.39 1.33
C TYR A 53 -8.32 -18.16 1.73
N VAL A 54 -7.83 -17.40 0.75
CA VAL A 54 -7.07 -16.17 1.03
C VAL A 54 -7.91 -15.15 1.82
N ARG A 55 -9.22 -15.04 1.54
CA ARG A 55 -10.15 -14.20 2.33
C ARG A 55 -10.33 -14.68 3.76
N GLU A 56 -10.38 -15.98 3.99
CA GLU A 56 -10.47 -16.56 5.34
C GLU A 56 -9.23 -16.25 6.15
N VAL A 57 -8.03 -16.36 5.58
CA VAL A 57 -6.77 -15.98 6.22
C VAL A 57 -6.76 -14.48 6.55
N ALA A 58 -7.15 -13.63 5.59
CA ALA A 58 -7.24 -12.19 5.83
C ALA A 58 -8.27 -11.83 6.93
N ALA A 59 -9.41 -12.51 6.97
CA ALA A 59 -10.42 -12.32 8.00
C ALA A 59 -9.91 -12.71 9.39
N ARG A 60 -9.13 -13.79 9.50
CA ARG A 60 -8.46 -14.20 10.73
C ARG A 60 -7.49 -13.11 11.20
N LEU A 61 -6.64 -12.58 10.31
CA LEU A 61 -5.71 -11.50 10.62
C LEU A 61 -6.42 -10.23 11.12
N LEU A 62 -7.57 -9.88 10.53
CA LEU A 62 -8.30 -8.67 10.89
C LEU A 62 -9.16 -8.84 12.15
N SER A 63 -9.40 -10.09 12.61
CA SER A 63 -10.32 -10.37 13.72
C SER A 63 -9.90 -9.73 15.05
N PRO A 64 -8.61 -9.65 15.43
CA PRO A 64 -8.16 -9.06 16.70
C PRO A 64 -8.10 -7.52 16.68
N LEU A 65 -8.32 -6.89 15.53
CA LEU A 65 -8.28 -5.42 15.43
C LEU A 65 -9.58 -4.80 15.95
N GLU A 66 -9.47 -3.83 16.86
CA GLU A 66 -10.62 -3.06 17.38
C GLU A 66 -11.29 -2.25 16.26
N SER A 67 -10.48 -1.55 15.45
CA SER A 67 -10.95 -0.84 14.27
C SER A 67 -10.62 -1.68 13.03
N LYS A 68 -11.62 -2.38 12.50
CA LYS A 68 -11.45 -3.24 11.33
C LYS A 68 -11.40 -2.40 10.06
N PRO A 69 -10.27 -2.33 9.37
CA PRO A 69 -10.20 -1.69 8.07
C PRO A 69 -11.07 -2.46 7.07
N LYS A 70 -11.67 -1.75 6.13
CA LYS A 70 -12.43 -2.39 5.05
C LYS A 70 -11.44 -2.92 4.01
N ILE A 71 -11.05 -4.19 4.15
CA ILE A 71 -10.15 -4.87 3.20
C ILE A 71 -10.98 -5.82 2.32
N SER A 72 -10.79 -5.72 1.01
CA SER A 72 -11.40 -6.60 0.01
C SER A 72 -10.31 -7.38 -0.71
N VAL A 73 -10.29 -8.70 -0.52
CA VAL A 73 -9.24 -9.58 -1.08
C VAL A 73 -9.73 -10.25 -2.36
N SER A 74 -8.86 -10.24 -3.37
CA SER A 74 -9.03 -10.93 -4.65
C SER A 74 -7.74 -11.64 -5.05
N VAL A 75 -7.86 -12.75 -5.78
CA VAL A 75 -6.73 -13.45 -6.39
C VAL A 75 -6.73 -13.18 -7.88
N SER A 76 -5.55 -12.86 -8.42
CA SER A 76 -5.37 -12.66 -9.85
C SER A 76 -4.73 -13.87 -10.54
N ARG A 77 -4.89 -13.94 -11.87
CA ARG A 77 -4.27 -14.95 -12.74
C ARG A 77 -2.81 -14.66 -13.09
N PHE A 78 -2.25 -13.56 -12.59
CA PHE A 78 -0.87 -13.21 -12.90
C PHE A 78 0.12 -14.20 -12.27
N ILE A 79 1.07 -14.67 -13.11
CA ILE A 79 2.09 -15.65 -12.70
C ILE A 79 3.30 -14.99 -11.99
N THR A 80 3.47 -13.68 -12.11
CA THR A 80 4.52 -12.94 -11.38
C THR A 80 4.22 -12.97 -9.88
N PRO A 81 5.16 -13.43 -9.03
CA PRO A 81 4.97 -13.45 -7.58
C PRO A 81 4.84 -12.02 -7.05
N ASN A 82 3.64 -11.66 -6.65
CA ASN A 82 3.36 -10.33 -6.11
C ASN A 82 2.04 -10.30 -5.33
N ALA A 83 1.96 -9.40 -4.36
CA ALA A 83 0.72 -8.91 -3.76
C ALA A 83 0.76 -7.39 -3.73
N ALA A 84 -0.39 -6.75 -3.71
CA ALA A 84 -0.47 -5.30 -3.59
C ALA A 84 -1.80 -4.88 -2.98
N ILE A 85 -1.77 -3.82 -2.18
CA ILE A 85 -2.96 -3.21 -1.61
C ILE A 85 -3.12 -1.77 -2.09
N TRP A 86 -4.35 -1.41 -2.43
CA TRP A 86 -4.72 -0.06 -2.85
C TRP A 86 -5.30 0.75 -1.69
N GLN A 87 -5.36 2.06 -1.87
CA GLN A 87 -5.81 3.00 -0.84
C GLN A 87 -7.30 2.84 -0.46
N ASP A 88 -8.11 2.20 -1.30
CA ASP A 88 -9.50 1.84 -1.02
C ASP A 88 -9.66 0.56 -0.18
N GLY A 89 -8.53 -0.12 0.12
CA GLY A 89 -8.47 -1.40 0.82
C GLY A 89 -8.61 -2.62 -0.09
N THR A 90 -8.57 -2.45 -1.41
CA THR A 90 -8.51 -3.59 -2.34
C THR A 90 -7.12 -4.22 -2.30
N LEU A 91 -7.03 -5.47 -1.87
CA LEU A 91 -5.82 -6.28 -1.85
C LEU A 91 -5.90 -7.36 -2.93
N ILE A 92 -4.93 -7.36 -3.84
CA ILE A 92 -4.85 -8.37 -4.90
C ILE A 92 -3.59 -9.22 -4.68
N VAL A 93 -3.78 -10.53 -4.63
CA VAL A 93 -2.70 -11.51 -4.52
C VAL A 93 -2.60 -12.26 -5.83
N ASN A 94 -1.42 -12.31 -6.42
CA ASN A 94 -1.19 -13.03 -7.66
C ASN A 94 -1.09 -14.54 -7.40
N ILE A 95 -1.66 -15.36 -8.29
CA ILE A 95 -1.56 -16.83 -8.20
C ILE A 95 -0.09 -17.30 -8.20
N GLY A 96 0.80 -16.58 -8.90
CA GLY A 96 2.23 -16.88 -8.91
C GLY A 96 2.90 -16.73 -7.56
N LEU A 97 2.41 -15.84 -6.69
CA LEU A 97 2.88 -15.74 -5.30
C LEU A 97 2.37 -16.93 -4.48
N LEU A 98 1.08 -17.24 -4.57
CA LEU A 98 0.49 -18.36 -3.83
C LEU A 98 1.16 -19.69 -4.15
N ALA A 99 1.62 -19.87 -5.40
CA ALA A 99 2.34 -21.06 -5.82
C ALA A 99 3.75 -21.22 -5.20
N GLN A 100 4.31 -20.16 -4.61
CA GLN A 100 5.62 -20.17 -3.97
C GLN A 100 5.57 -20.27 -2.44
N LEU A 101 4.41 -20.02 -1.86
CA LEU A 101 4.25 -20.11 -0.42
C LEU A 101 4.11 -21.56 0.04
N GLU A 102 4.82 -21.93 1.08
CA GLU A 102 4.89 -23.30 1.59
C GLU A 102 3.80 -23.60 2.62
N ASN A 103 3.31 -22.56 3.32
CA ASN A 103 2.33 -22.72 4.39
C ASN A 103 1.43 -21.49 4.57
N GLU A 104 0.42 -21.62 5.43
CA GLU A 104 -0.52 -20.53 5.73
C GLU A 104 0.13 -19.36 6.47
N ALA A 105 1.15 -19.61 7.30
CA ALA A 105 1.81 -18.54 8.05
C ALA A 105 2.55 -17.57 7.11
N GLN A 106 3.19 -18.09 6.05
CA GLN A 106 3.81 -17.26 5.02
C GLN A 106 2.77 -16.42 4.26
N LEU A 107 1.63 -16.99 3.92
CA LEU A 107 0.51 -16.24 3.32
C LEU A 107 0.01 -15.16 4.28
N ALA A 108 -0.20 -15.51 5.53
CA ALA A 108 -0.65 -14.59 6.56
C ALA A 108 0.34 -13.42 6.74
N PHE A 109 1.66 -13.68 6.71
CA PHE A 109 2.70 -12.64 6.76
C PHE A 109 2.58 -11.68 5.59
N VAL A 110 2.50 -12.18 4.34
CA VAL A 110 2.36 -11.33 3.16
C VAL A 110 1.11 -10.46 3.24
N LEU A 111 -0.03 -11.04 3.62
CA LEU A 111 -1.27 -10.27 3.76
C LEU A 111 -1.17 -9.21 4.86
N ALA A 112 -0.56 -9.54 6.00
CA ALA A 112 -0.35 -8.62 7.11
C ALA A 112 0.61 -7.47 6.74
N HIS A 113 1.65 -7.76 5.97
CA HIS A 113 2.59 -6.79 5.43
C HIS A 113 1.89 -5.77 4.51
N GLU A 114 1.08 -6.25 3.56
CA GLU A 114 0.28 -5.39 2.69
C GLU A 114 -0.73 -4.54 3.49
N ILE A 115 -1.38 -5.12 4.51
CA ILE A 115 -2.25 -4.38 5.41
C ILE A 115 -1.47 -3.30 6.18
N GLY A 116 -0.20 -3.55 6.52
CA GLY A 116 0.72 -2.56 7.09
C GLY A 116 0.93 -1.37 6.15
N HIS A 117 1.24 -1.62 4.88
CA HIS A 117 1.35 -0.57 3.87
C HIS A 117 0.08 0.27 3.75
N TYR A 118 -1.08 -0.36 3.78
CA TYR A 118 -2.37 0.33 3.79
C TYR A 118 -2.56 1.17 5.04
N GLN A 119 -2.31 0.59 6.23
CA GLN A 119 -2.50 1.26 7.52
C GLN A 119 -1.67 2.54 7.63
N TYR A 120 -0.44 2.51 7.13
CA TYR A 120 0.48 3.65 7.15
C TYR A 120 0.39 4.54 5.90
N SER A 121 -0.52 4.23 4.96
CA SER A 121 -0.70 4.97 3.69
C SER A 121 0.60 5.13 2.89
N HIS A 122 1.45 4.11 2.87
CA HIS A 122 2.75 4.14 2.20
C HIS A 122 2.66 4.46 0.70
N PRO A 123 1.70 3.88 -0.09
CA PRO A 123 1.57 4.21 -1.51
C PRO A 123 1.26 5.69 -1.76
N LEU A 124 0.39 6.29 -0.95
CA LEU A 124 0.06 7.72 -1.06
C LEU A 124 1.25 8.61 -0.67
N LYS A 125 1.94 8.28 0.43
CA LYS A 125 3.15 9.01 0.88
C LYS A 125 4.23 8.98 -0.21
N GLN A 126 4.45 7.83 -0.85
CA GLN A 126 5.37 7.67 -1.97
C GLN A 126 4.97 8.55 -3.16
N TYR A 127 3.71 8.49 -3.57
CA TYR A 127 3.21 9.30 -4.67
C TYR A 127 3.43 10.80 -4.42
N ILE A 128 3.05 11.30 -3.24
CA ILE A 128 3.24 12.71 -2.88
C ILE A 128 4.72 13.10 -2.92
N ARG A 129 5.61 12.24 -2.43
CA ARG A 129 7.06 12.48 -2.42
C ARG A 129 7.62 12.57 -3.83
N THR A 130 7.29 11.62 -4.70
CA THR A 130 7.81 11.56 -6.09
C THR A 130 7.33 12.72 -6.96
N GLN A 131 6.19 13.32 -6.64
CA GLN A 131 5.62 14.47 -7.36
C GLN A 131 6.12 15.84 -6.84
N ASN A 132 7.06 15.87 -5.88
CA ASN A 132 7.55 17.13 -5.35
C ASN A 132 8.64 17.72 -6.26
N PRO A 133 8.47 18.96 -6.84
CA PRO A 133 9.45 19.58 -7.75
C PRO A 133 10.84 19.74 -7.14
N SER A 134 10.94 20.00 -5.83
CA SER A 134 12.21 20.12 -5.12
C SER A 134 13.01 18.81 -5.11
N SER A 135 12.36 17.66 -5.21
CA SER A 135 13.02 16.36 -5.34
C SER A 135 13.49 16.08 -6.78
N ILE A 136 12.91 16.75 -7.78
CA ILE A 136 13.30 16.59 -9.18
C ILE A 136 14.58 17.33 -9.51
N GLN A 137 14.82 18.52 -8.92
CA GLN A 137 16.00 19.33 -9.18
C GLN A 137 17.26 18.92 -8.40
N LYS A 138 17.11 18.19 -7.29
CA LYS A 138 18.21 17.70 -6.43
C LYS A 138 18.65 16.26 -6.70
N ARG A 139 18.28 15.68 -7.86
CA ARG A 139 18.59 14.28 -8.22
C ARG A 139 20.03 14.07 -8.67
N ALA A 140 20.98 14.32 -7.79
CA ALA A 140 22.29 13.72 -7.81
C ALA A 140 22.40 12.72 -6.63
N LEU A 141 23.42 11.89 -6.61
CA LEU A 141 23.67 10.72 -5.75
C LEU A 141 23.16 10.78 -4.29
N ASP A 142 23.08 11.97 -3.67
CA ASP A 142 22.62 12.13 -2.29
C ASP A 142 21.12 11.80 -2.11
N ASN A 143 20.31 11.95 -3.16
CA ASN A 143 18.88 11.64 -3.09
C ASN A 143 18.59 10.15 -3.31
N LEU A 144 19.45 9.44 -4.04
CA LEU A 144 19.27 7.99 -4.23
C LEU A 144 19.38 7.26 -2.89
N LYS A 145 20.35 7.63 -2.06
CA LYS A 145 20.50 7.08 -0.70
C LYS A 145 19.29 7.41 0.16
N ALA A 146 18.87 8.68 0.20
CA ALA A 146 17.69 9.10 0.97
C ALA A 146 16.37 8.46 0.48
N ASP A 147 16.27 8.11 -0.81
CA ASP A 147 15.11 7.39 -1.34
C ASP A 147 15.16 5.88 -1.00
N LEU A 148 16.34 5.29 -0.96
CA LEU A 148 16.55 3.91 -0.52
C LEU A 148 16.27 3.79 0.99
N ASP A 149 16.84 4.66 1.81
CA ASP A 149 16.61 4.69 3.26
C ASP A 149 15.11 4.86 3.57
N TYR A 150 14.43 5.79 2.89
CA TYR A 150 12.99 6.00 3.06
C TYR A 150 12.14 4.80 2.60
N THR A 151 12.59 4.05 1.60
CA THR A 151 11.90 2.83 1.18
C THR A 151 12.12 1.72 2.20
N GLN A 152 13.35 1.56 2.69
CA GLN A 152 13.68 0.59 3.71
C GLN A 152 12.91 0.83 5.02
N ASP A 153 12.87 2.06 5.52
CA ASP A 153 12.11 2.43 6.72
C ASP A 153 10.63 1.99 6.64
N ARG A 154 10.02 2.10 5.46
CA ARG A 154 8.61 1.70 5.26
C ARG A 154 8.42 0.19 5.19
N GLU A 155 9.36 -0.53 4.60
CA GLU A 155 9.35 -2.00 4.61
C GLU A 155 9.49 -2.49 6.06
N GLU A 156 10.43 -1.94 6.83
CA GLU A 156 10.60 -2.25 8.25
C GLU A 156 9.34 -1.92 9.08
N GLU A 157 8.67 -0.81 8.78
CA GLU A 157 7.41 -0.43 9.44
C GLU A 157 6.28 -1.42 9.10
N ALA A 158 6.19 -1.86 7.84
CA ALA A 158 5.20 -2.85 7.39
C ALA A 158 5.50 -4.24 7.97
N ASP A 159 6.76 -4.67 8.01
CA ASP A 159 7.21 -5.92 8.60
C ASP A 159 6.91 -5.96 10.11
N ALA A 160 7.27 -4.88 10.83
CA ALA A 160 7.00 -4.79 12.26
C ALA A 160 5.48 -4.81 12.57
N PHE A 161 4.66 -4.23 11.70
CA PHE A 161 3.21 -4.33 11.79
C PHE A 161 2.73 -5.75 11.53
N ALA A 162 3.25 -6.40 10.48
CA ALA A 162 2.90 -7.76 10.10
C ALA A 162 3.15 -8.74 11.25
N LEU A 163 4.35 -8.73 11.83
CA LEU A 163 4.71 -9.61 12.95
C LEU A 163 3.77 -9.43 14.16
N LYS A 164 3.45 -8.18 14.51
CA LYS A 164 2.50 -7.90 15.60
C LYS A 164 1.09 -8.39 15.29
N LEU A 165 0.67 -8.31 14.02
CA LEU A 165 -0.65 -8.73 13.61
C LEU A 165 -0.77 -10.25 13.58
N LEU A 166 0.28 -10.95 13.12
CA LEU A 166 0.38 -12.41 13.18
C LEU A 166 0.24 -12.94 14.61
N ASP A 167 1.04 -12.39 15.52
CA ASP A 167 1.01 -12.78 16.94
C ASP A 167 -0.39 -12.63 17.54
N LYS A 168 -1.05 -11.49 17.29
CA LYS A 168 -2.43 -11.26 17.74
C LYS A 168 -3.45 -12.19 17.11
N ALA A 169 -3.24 -12.64 15.87
CA ALA A 169 -4.11 -13.56 15.14
C ALA A 169 -3.81 -15.04 15.46
N GLY A 170 -2.80 -15.32 16.31
CA GLY A 170 -2.42 -16.65 16.76
C GLY A 170 -1.62 -17.45 15.74
N TYR A 171 -0.90 -16.78 14.84
CA TYR A 171 0.11 -17.42 13.98
C TYR A 171 1.45 -17.48 14.69
N ASP A 172 2.22 -18.54 14.45
CA ASP A 172 3.62 -18.60 14.89
C ASP A 172 4.49 -17.81 13.89
N SER A 173 5.02 -16.69 14.31
CA SER A 173 5.86 -15.82 13.47
C SER A 173 7.25 -16.40 13.16
N ARG A 174 7.54 -17.63 13.62
CA ARG A 174 8.80 -18.34 13.36
C ARG A 174 8.69 -19.36 12.23
N GLU A 175 7.47 -19.63 11.76
CA GLU A 175 7.18 -20.49 10.59
C GLU A 175 7.20 -19.69 9.29
#